data_7633ec3827e5238b1ca79e881fcf0de2
#
_entry.id   7633ec3827e5238b1ca79e881fcf0de2
#
_cell.length_a   1.000
_cell.length_b   1.000
_cell.length_c   1.000
_cell.angle_alpha   90.00
_cell.angle_beta   90.00
_cell.angle_gamma   90.00
#
_symmetry.space_group_name_H-M   'P 1'
#
loop_
_entity.id
_entity.type
_entity.pdbx_description
1 polymer ?
#
loop_
_entity_poly.entity_id
_entity_poly.type
_entity_poly.pdbx_seq_one_letter_code
_entity_poly.pdbx_strand_id
1 'polypeptide(L)'
;MADMTFSIWRLVVENNEAGLMYKLANRDTFDKLITTTEPIRIHPSDKEAFSVSIKNTDDYIFWMIEHGNTQPRDEAVYDAETKRTRKNPRTTKELEFMEQFFALYDYNRELFFISALRKGGTFKTILKQLDDDLAVDIRGMYVSEEEFISKLKTLSEVRFTTTNDMFSIDSESKYSLEKLIGGKPENDVKLSVEYKQEPIQRFKSFLKKLRKERENFQIKGLLIRGTDSAGFERVLNQDEFIKKIKLKDIDKEENGKFSLEYILKKILSEIERLSDDLVK
;
A
#
# COMPACT_ATOMS: atom_id res chain seq x y z
N MET A 1 -6.86 -18.93 -6.81
CA MET A 1 -6.05 -18.42 -5.69
C MET A 1 -5.44 -17.07 -6.08
N ALA A 2 -5.41 -16.12 -5.19
CA ALA A 2 -4.83 -14.79 -5.41
C ALA A 2 -3.96 -14.41 -4.20
N ASP A 3 -3.02 -13.50 -4.41
CA ASP A 3 -2.24 -12.90 -3.33
C ASP A 3 -2.80 -11.52 -2.99
N MET A 4 -2.78 -11.16 -1.70
CA MET A 4 -3.16 -9.83 -1.22
C MET A 4 -2.09 -9.27 -0.30
N THR A 5 -1.72 -8.01 -0.51
CA THR A 5 -0.68 -7.36 0.29
C THR A 5 -1.28 -6.21 1.09
N PHE A 6 -1.09 -6.23 2.39
CA PHE A 6 -1.43 -5.12 3.28
C PHE A 6 -0.20 -4.28 3.58
N SER A 7 -0.29 -2.99 3.38
CA SER A 7 0.72 -2.02 3.81
C SER A 7 0.39 -1.54 5.22
N ILE A 8 1.42 -1.35 6.05
CA ILE A 8 1.28 -1.00 7.48
C ILE A 8 1.62 0.47 7.67
N TRP A 9 0.74 1.18 8.35
CA TRP A 9 0.79 2.62 8.59
C TRP A 9 0.38 2.98 10.01
N ARG A 10 0.39 4.27 10.32
CA ARG A 10 -0.27 4.87 11.47
C ARG A 10 -1.49 5.66 11.01
N LEU A 11 -2.58 5.60 11.77
CA LEU A 11 -3.67 6.55 11.65
C LEU A 11 -3.52 7.62 12.72
N VAL A 12 -3.62 8.88 12.32
CA VAL A 12 -3.56 10.02 13.22
C VAL A 12 -4.81 10.88 13.03
N VAL A 13 -5.23 11.52 14.10
CA VAL A 13 -6.31 12.50 14.12
C VAL A 13 -5.77 13.84 14.55
N GLU A 14 -6.41 14.92 14.14
CA GLU A 14 -6.09 16.26 14.62
C GLU A 14 -6.24 16.32 16.14
N ASN A 15 -5.26 16.90 16.80
CA ASN A 15 -5.29 17.11 18.24
C ASN A 15 -5.43 18.60 18.54
N ASN A 16 -6.58 18.97 19.11
CA ASN A 16 -6.85 20.35 19.52
C ASN A 16 -6.26 20.68 20.91
N GLU A 17 -5.59 19.73 21.56
CA GLU A 17 -4.90 19.96 22.82
C GLU A 17 -3.54 20.60 22.61
N ALA A 18 -3.17 21.53 23.48
CA ALA A 18 -2.00 22.38 23.33
C ALA A 18 -0.71 21.56 23.18
N GLY A 19 -0.05 21.72 22.03
CA GLY A 19 1.34 21.28 21.80
C GLY A 19 1.56 20.16 20.81
N LEU A 20 0.56 19.36 20.45
CA LEU A 20 0.68 18.31 19.43
C LEU A 20 -0.36 18.55 18.34
N MET A 21 0.09 18.70 17.10
CA MET A 21 -0.84 18.87 15.96
C MET A 21 -1.66 17.60 15.67
N TYR A 22 -1.15 16.41 16.03
CA TYR A 22 -1.78 15.12 15.75
C TYR A 22 -1.59 14.15 16.92
N LYS A 23 -2.56 13.30 17.15
CA LYS A 23 -2.49 12.13 18.04
C LYS A 23 -2.81 10.86 17.25
N LEU A 24 -2.33 9.71 17.74
CA LEU A 24 -2.71 8.42 17.17
C LEU A 24 -4.22 8.21 17.36
N ALA A 25 -4.86 7.66 16.33
CA ALA A 25 -6.23 7.20 16.46
C ALA A 25 -6.28 6.09 17.54
N ASN A 26 -7.40 6.02 18.23
CA ASN A 26 -7.66 5.01 19.26
C ASN A 26 -9.09 4.47 19.09
N ARG A 27 -9.54 3.65 20.01
CA ARG A 27 -10.90 3.10 19.98
C ARG A 27 -11.96 4.19 20.00
N ASP A 28 -11.80 5.22 20.85
CA ASP A 28 -12.76 6.31 20.97
C ASP A 28 -12.89 7.14 19.68
N THR A 29 -11.85 7.12 18.84
CA THR A 29 -11.89 7.74 17.52
C THR A 29 -12.96 7.14 16.62
N PHE A 30 -13.29 5.86 16.82
CA PHE A 30 -14.22 5.11 15.98
C PHE A 30 -15.45 4.62 16.76
N ASP A 31 -15.80 5.22 17.89
CA ASP A 31 -16.90 4.82 18.75
C ASP A 31 -18.26 4.87 18.05
N LYS A 32 -18.45 5.82 17.13
CA LYS A 32 -19.67 5.97 16.31
C LYS A 32 -19.76 4.95 15.16
N LEU A 33 -18.65 4.31 14.79
CA LEU A 33 -18.62 3.31 13.73
C LEU A 33 -18.94 1.92 14.28
N ILE A 34 -20.20 1.55 14.27
CA ILE A 34 -20.66 0.25 14.77
C ILE A 34 -20.49 -0.87 13.72
N THR A 35 -20.44 -2.11 14.19
CA THR A 35 -20.48 -3.28 13.30
C THR A 35 -21.78 -3.28 12.49
N THR A 36 -21.64 -3.37 11.16
CA THR A 36 -22.77 -3.36 10.23
C THR A 36 -23.36 -4.75 10.03
N THR A 37 -24.67 -4.87 10.04
CA THR A 37 -25.39 -6.08 9.58
C THR A 37 -25.57 -6.08 8.08
N GLU A 38 -25.79 -4.89 7.49
CA GLU A 38 -25.86 -4.67 6.06
C GLU A 38 -24.86 -3.59 5.65
N PRO A 39 -24.26 -3.68 4.44
CA PRO A 39 -23.31 -2.69 3.98
C PRO A 39 -23.92 -1.29 3.85
N ILE A 40 -23.22 -0.29 4.35
CA ILE A 40 -23.58 1.13 4.19
C ILE A 40 -23.26 1.54 2.75
N ARG A 41 -24.21 2.22 2.09
CA ARG A 41 -24.05 2.75 0.75
C ARG A 41 -23.68 4.22 0.79
N ILE A 42 -22.57 4.58 0.15
CA ILE A 42 -22.04 5.93 0.07
C ILE A 42 -21.98 6.35 -1.39
N HIS A 43 -22.54 7.50 -1.73
CA HIS A 43 -22.60 8.03 -3.09
C HIS A 43 -21.90 9.40 -3.15
N PRO A 44 -20.57 9.44 -3.37
CA PRO A 44 -19.85 10.70 -3.47
C PRO A 44 -20.27 11.52 -4.71
N SER A 45 -20.73 10.83 -5.75
CA SER A 45 -21.23 11.43 -6.99
C SER A 45 -22.22 10.51 -7.72
N ASP A 46 -22.89 11.04 -8.74
CA ASP A 46 -23.79 10.25 -9.61
C ASP A 46 -23.06 9.13 -10.38
N LYS A 47 -21.73 9.17 -10.41
CA LYS A 47 -20.91 8.24 -11.20
C LYS A 47 -20.17 7.22 -10.36
N GLU A 48 -20.18 7.37 -9.05
CA GLU A 48 -19.37 6.58 -8.13
C GLU A 48 -20.15 6.21 -6.88
N ALA A 49 -20.03 4.98 -6.44
CA ALA A 49 -20.59 4.53 -5.19
C ALA A 49 -19.66 3.56 -4.46
N PHE A 50 -19.75 3.58 -3.15
CA PHE A 50 -19.08 2.65 -2.27
C PHE A 50 -20.10 1.85 -1.46
N SER A 51 -19.72 0.61 -1.20
CA SER A 51 -20.42 -0.29 -0.29
C SER A 51 -19.45 -0.62 0.84
N VAL A 52 -19.78 -0.23 2.06
CA VAL A 52 -18.88 -0.31 3.21
C VAL A 52 -19.46 -1.26 4.24
N SER A 53 -18.75 -2.34 4.52
CA SER A 53 -19.04 -3.26 5.63
C SER A 53 -18.01 -3.03 6.73
N ILE A 54 -18.49 -2.90 7.97
CA ILE A 54 -17.67 -2.60 9.14
C ILE A 54 -17.81 -3.72 10.16
N LYS A 55 -16.69 -4.16 10.73
CA LYS A 55 -16.65 -4.99 11.93
C LYS A 55 -15.81 -4.29 12.98
N ASN A 56 -16.46 -3.74 14.00
CA ASN A 56 -15.84 -3.04 15.10
C ASN A 56 -15.96 -3.87 16.38
N THR A 57 -14.83 -4.12 17.05
CA THR A 57 -14.70 -4.92 18.27
C THR A 57 -13.90 -4.14 19.31
N ASP A 58 -13.60 -4.76 20.44
CA ASP A 58 -12.74 -4.15 21.47
C ASP A 58 -11.26 -4.08 21.05
N ASP A 59 -10.82 -4.95 20.14
CA ASP A 59 -9.41 -5.07 19.76
C ASP A 59 -9.08 -4.40 18.43
N TYR A 60 -10.04 -4.33 17.50
CA TYR A 60 -9.82 -3.80 16.15
C TYR A 60 -11.10 -3.30 15.50
N ILE A 61 -10.93 -2.44 14.49
CA ILE A 61 -11.97 -2.15 13.51
C ILE A 61 -11.50 -2.57 12.11
N PHE A 62 -12.36 -3.26 11.38
CA PHE A 62 -12.10 -3.78 10.04
C PHE A 62 -13.14 -3.27 9.05
N TRP A 63 -12.69 -2.83 7.90
CA TRP A 63 -13.52 -2.35 6.80
C TRP A 63 -13.30 -3.21 5.56
N MET A 64 -14.38 -3.67 4.96
CA MET A 64 -14.42 -4.11 3.58
C MET A 64 -15.12 -3.03 2.76
N ILE A 65 -14.42 -2.51 1.77
CA ILE A 65 -14.92 -1.44 0.92
C ILE A 65 -14.96 -1.96 -0.51
N GLU A 66 -16.15 -1.92 -1.08
CA GLU A 66 -16.39 -2.24 -2.47
C GLU A 66 -16.69 -0.96 -3.24
N HIS A 67 -16.05 -0.82 -4.39
CA HIS A 67 -16.17 0.36 -5.24
C HIS A 67 -16.85 0.00 -6.56
N GLY A 68 -17.81 0.81 -6.94
CA GLY A 68 -18.51 0.74 -8.22
C GLY A 68 -18.54 2.10 -8.89
N ASN A 69 -18.40 2.10 -10.21
CA ASN A 69 -18.58 3.29 -11.01
C ASN A 69 -19.50 3.04 -12.20
N THR A 70 -20.17 4.10 -12.66
CA THR A 70 -20.96 4.08 -13.89
C THR A 70 -20.03 4.30 -15.07
N GLN A 71 -19.43 3.22 -15.59
CA GLN A 71 -18.63 3.32 -16.81
C GLN A 71 -19.52 3.16 -18.06
N PRO A 72 -19.11 3.72 -19.21
CA PRO A 72 -19.73 3.38 -20.48
C PRO A 72 -19.74 1.87 -20.64
N ARG A 73 -20.87 1.32 -21.00
CA ARG A 73 -21.07 -0.12 -21.21
C ARG A 73 -21.37 -0.35 -22.66
N ASP A 74 -20.96 -1.50 -23.15
CA ASP A 74 -21.40 -1.94 -24.44
C ASP A 74 -22.93 -2.08 -24.48
N GLU A 75 -23.55 -1.64 -25.56
CA GLU A 75 -24.99 -1.78 -25.74
C GLU A 75 -25.42 -3.24 -25.78
N ALA A 76 -24.47 -4.15 -26.04
CA ALA A 76 -24.70 -5.57 -26.18
C ALA A 76 -23.71 -6.38 -25.31
N VAL A 77 -24.15 -7.52 -24.85
CA VAL A 77 -23.32 -8.54 -24.18
C VAL A 77 -23.27 -9.80 -25.02
N TYR A 78 -22.11 -10.42 -25.11
CA TYR A 78 -21.91 -11.70 -25.78
C TYR A 78 -22.07 -12.83 -24.76
N ASP A 79 -22.96 -13.73 -25.05
CA ASP A 79 -23.18 -14.95 -24.27
C ASP A 79 -22.22 -16.03 -24.79
N ALA A 80 -21.26 -16.42 -23.96
CA ALA A 80 -20.22 -17.38 -24.34
C ALA A 80 -20.73 -18.81 -24.51
N GLU A 81 -21.84 -19.17 -23.84
CA GLU A 81 -22.46 -20.48 -23.92
C GLU A 81 -23.30 -20.60 -25.18
N THR A 82 -24.22 -19.67 -25.37
CA THR A 82 -25.11 -19.67 -26.53
C THR A 82 -24.48 -19.10 -27.79
N LYS A 83 -23.30 -18.48 -27.69
CA LYS A 83 -22.55 -17.78 -28.76
C LYS A 83 -23.40 -16.71 -29.49
N ARG A 84 -24.30 -16.07 -28.75
CA ARG A 84 -25.19 -15.03 -29.28
C ARG A 84 -24.97 -13.71 -28.59
N THR A 85 -25.13 -12.64 -29.34
CA THR A 85 -25.13 -11.28 -28.81
C THR A 85 -26.56 -10.89 -28.44
N ARG A 86 -26.74 -10.32 -27.26
CA ARG A 86 -28.04 -9.79 -26.82
C ARG A 86 -27.87 -8.38 -26.27
N LYS A 87 -28.94 -7.61 -26.19
CA LYS A 87 -28.95 -6.28 -25.58
C LYS A 87 -28.49 -6.40 -24.13
N ASN A 88 -27.61 -5.48 -23.69
CA ASN A 88 -27.18 -5.42 -22.30
C ASN A 88 -28.41 -5.14 -21.41
N PRO A 89 -28.73 -6.00 -20.45
CA PRO A 89 -29.89 -5.80 -19.58
C PRO A 89 -29.72 -4.63 -18.61
N ARG A 90 -28.50 -4.15 -18.42
CA ARG A 90 -28.20 -3.05 -17.48
C ARG A 90 -28.50 -1.70 -18.07
N THR A 91 -28.95 -0.79 -17.24
CA THR A 91 -29.12 0.62 -17.60
C THR A 91 -27.83 1.40 -17.36
N THR A 92 -27.72 2.59 -17.93
CA THR A 92 -26.56 3.49 -17.73
C THR A 92 -26.48 4.06 -16.30
N LYS A 93 -27.52 3.88 -15.49
CA LYS A 93 -27.58 4.32 -14.10
C LYS A 93 -27.19 3.23 -13.09
N GLU A 94 -27.11 1.98 -13.54
CA GLU A 94 -26.73 0.86 -12.70
C GLU A 94 -25.21 0.72 -12.66
N LEU A 95 -24.67 0.45 -11.47
CA LEU A 95 -23.26 0.20 -11.25
C LEU A 95 -23.04 -1.15 -10.55
N GLU A 96 -21.90 -1.74 -10.76
CA GLU A 96 -21.46 -2.94 -10.08
C GLU A 96 -20.27 -2.63 -9.19
N PHE A 97 -20.29 -3.19 -8.02
CA PHE A 97 -19.15 -3.13 -7.10
C PHE A 97 -18.09 -4.18 -7.52
N MET A 98 -17.18 -3.78 -8.42
CA MET A 98 -16.19 -4.67 -9.03
C MET A 98 -14.86 -4.70 -8.30
N GLU A 99 -14.50 -3.61 -7.64
CA GLU A 99 -13.23 -3.48 -6.91
C GLU A 99 -13.48 -3.64 -5.41
N GLN A 100 -12.62 -4.40 -4.75
CA GLN A 100 -12.62 -4.53 -3.30
C GLN A 100 -11.28 -4.08 -2.74
N PHE A 101 -11.31 -3.39 -1.61
CA PHE A 101 -10.14 -3.22 -0.77
C PHE A 101 -10.52 -3.31 0.71
N PHE A 102 -9.54 -3.62 1.53
CA PHE A 102 -9.71 -3.92 2.93
C PHE A 102 -8.81 -3.02 3.75
N ALA A 103 -9.31 -2.60 4.91
CA ALA A 103 -8.54 -1.87 5.90
C ALA A 103 -8.80 -2.44 7.29
N LEU A 104 -7.78 -2.43 8.15
CA LEU A 104 -7.86 -2.84 9.54
C LEU A 104 -7.08 -1.86 10.41
N TYR A 105 -7.65 -1.43 11.51
CA TYR A 105 -6.94 -0.73 12.56
C TYR A 105 -6.92 -1.57 13.83
N ASP A 106 -5.72 -1.94 14.26
CA ASP A 106 -5.47 -2.68 15.50
C ASP A 106 -5.33 -1.68 16.64
N TYR A 107 -6.27 -1.67 17.58
CA TYR A 107 -6.30 -0.74 18.70
C TYR A 107 -5.16 -0.98 19.68
N ASN A 108 -4.79 -2.24 19.88
CA ASN A 108 -3.75 -2.62 20.85
C ASN A 108 -2.35 -2.25 20.38
N ARG A 109 -2.12 -2.32 19.06
CA ARG A 109 -0.82 -2.01 18.45
C ARG A 109 -0.77 -0.62 17.83
N GLU A 110 -1.92 0.07 17.74
CA GLU A 110 -2.07 1.37 17.08
C GLU A 110 -1.54 1.35 15.63
N LEU A 111 -1.80 0.25 14.93
CA LEU A 111 -1.36 0.03 13.56
C LEU A 111 -2.53 -0.03 12.58
N PHE A 112 -2.32 0.59 11.44
CA PHE A 112 -3.26 0.61 10.33
C PHE A 112 -2.75 -0.24 9.17
N PHE A 113 -3.57 -1.15 8.70
CA PHE A 113 -3.29 -2.05 7.60
C PHE A 113 -4.26 -1.75 6.46
N ILE A 114 -3.75 -1.55 5.24
CA ILE A 114 -4.58 -1.30 4.06
C ILE A 114 -4.10 -2.15 2.89
N SER A 115 -5.01 -2.86 2.24
CA SER A 115 -4.70 -3.75 1.11
C SER A 115 -4.43 -3.03 -0.21
N ALA A 116 -4.84 -1.76 -0.32
CA ALA A 116 -4.65 -0.94 -1.50
C ALA A 116 -4.19 0.47 -1.12
N LEU A 117 -2.88 0.67 -1.02
CA LEU A 117 -2.31 1.96 -0.60
C LEU A 117 -2.81 3.15 -1.44
N ARG A 118 -2.95 2.98 -2.76
CA ARG A 118 -3.49 4.02 -3.66
C ARG A 118 -4.92 4.46 -3.29
N LYS A 119 -5.65 3.67 -2.53
CA LYS A 119 -7.01 3.98 -2.03
C LYS A 119 -7.00 4.69 -0.67
N GLY A 120 -5.83 5.07 -0.13
CA GLY A 120 -5.76 5.78 1.16
C GLY A 120 -6.54 7.11 1.17
N GLY A 121 -6.45 7.90 0.09
CA GLY A 121 -7.28 9.11 -0.06
C GLY A 121 -8.78 8.80 -0.09
N THR A 122 -9.18 7.80 -0.87
CA THR A 122 -10.57 7.32 -0.93
C THR A 122 -11.06 6.84 0.45
N PHE A 123 -10.21 6.08 1.18
CA PHE A 123 -10.54 5.62 2.52
C PHE A 123 -10.83 6.79 3.48
N LYS A 124 -9.98 7.82 3.48
CA LYS A 124 -10.20 9.04 4.29
C LYS A 124 -11.53 9.73 3.95
N THR A 125 -11.83 9.86 2.67
CA THR A 125 -13.10 10.44 2.21
C THR A 125 -14.30 9.62 2.68
N ILE A 126 -14.21 8.29 2.61
CA ILE A 126 -15.27 7.39 3.09
C ILE A 126 -15.48 7.54 4.58
N LEU A 127 -14.42 7.56 5.39
CA LEU A 127 -14.52 7.72 6.84
C LEU A 127 -15.23 9.05 7.19
N LYS A 128 -14.87 10.14 6.52
CA LYS A 128 -15.51 11.44 6.73
C LYS A 128 -17.00 11.44 6.33
N GLN A 129 -17.40 10.62 5.37
CA GLN A 129 -18.81 10.47 4.99
C GLN A 129 -19.59 9.55 5.94
N LEU A 130 -18.92 8.64 6.62
CA LEU A 130 -19.52 7.81 7.67
C LEU A 130 -19.71 8.58 8.98
N ASP A 131 -18.80 9.49 9.27
CA ASP A 131 -18.84 10.40 10.43
C ASP A 131 -18.14 11.71 10.06
N ASP A 132 -18.92 12.81 9.99
CA ASP A 132 -18.42 14.14 9.59
C ASP A 132 -17.34 14.68 10.55
N ASP A 133 -17.34 14.24 11.81
CA ASP A 133 -16.35 14.62 12.81
C ASP A 133 -15.04 13.83 12.65
N LEU A 134 -15.04 12.76 11.86
CA LEU A 134 -13.92 11.85 11.73
C LEU A 134 -12.92 12.31 10.65
N ALA A 135 -11.95 13.13 11.05
CA ALA A 135 -10.84 13.54 10.20
C ALA A 135 -9.57 12.76 10.56
N VAL A 136 -9.27 11.72 9.78
CA VAL A 136 -8.03 10.93 9.94
C VAL A 136 -7.01 11.25 8.87
N ASP A 137 -5.71 11.09 9.20
CA ASP A 137 -4.64 11.07 8.22
C ASP A 137 -3.81 9.80 8.35
N ILE A 138 -3.26 9.33 7.22
CA ILE A 138 -2.46 8.12 7.13
C ILE A 138 -0.99 8.54 7.08
N ARG A 139 -0.21 8.13 8.09
CA ARG A 139 1.20 8.48 8.23
C ARG A 139 2.08 7.25 8.17
N GLY A 140 3.25 7.40 7.56
CA GLY A 140 4.27 6.36 7.55
C GLY A 140 4.75 6.01 8.97
N MET A 141 5.24 4.80 9.14
CA MET A 141 6.00 4.43 10.34
C MET A 141 7.39 5.06 10.19
N TYR A 142 7.67 6.12 10.95
CA TYR A 142 8.98 6.78 10.92
C TYR A 142 10.06 5.86 11.50
N VAL A 143 10.89 5.36 10.61
CA VAL A 143 12.13 4.65 10.93
C VAL A 143 13.24 5.40 10.22
N SER A 144 14.40 5.62 10.84
CA SER A 144 15.52 6.24 10.12
C SER A 144 16.00 5.32 8.99
N GLU A 145 16.63 5.91 7.98
CA GLU A 145 17.17 5.15 6.85
C GLU A 145 18.24 4.15 7.29
N GLU A 146 19.03 4.47 8.33
CA GLU A 146 19.98 3.58 8.97
C GLU A 146 19.29 2.38 9.61
N GLU A 147 18.25 2.66 10.37
CA GLU A 147 17.46 1.61 11.03
C GLU A 147 16.81 0.71 9.99
N PHE A 148 16.23 1.27 8.91
CA PHE A 148 15.69 0.53 7.79
C PHE A 148 16.72 -0.44 7.19
N ILE A 149 17.92 0.08 6.82
CA ILE A 149 18.98 -0.73 6.23
C ILE A 149 19.50 -1.77 7.23
N SER A 150 19.56 -1.43 8.53
CA SER A 150 20.03 -2.35 9.56
C SER A 150 19.10 -3.54 9.78
N LYS A 151 17.81 -3.35 9.60
CA LYS A 151 16.77 -4.38 9.77
C LYS A 151 16.58 -5.26 8.53
N LEU A 152 17.12 -4.88 7.37
CA LEU A 152 17.07 -5.74 6.19
C LEU A 152 17.97 -6.96 6.37
N LYS A 153 17.42 -8.14 6.07
CA LYS A 153 18.15 -9.41 5.93
C LYS A 153 18.61 -9.63 4.50
N THR A 154 17.72 -9.38 3.56
CA THR A 154 17.97 -9.54 2.13
C THR A 154 17.57 -8.29 1.36
N LEU A 155 18.19 -8.11 0.19
CA LEU A 155 17.87 -7.06 -0.77
C LEU A 155 17.20 -7.70 -1.99
N SER A 156 16.11 -7.11 -2.47
CA SER A 156 15.41 -7.57 -3.68
C SER A 156 15.37 -6.53 -4.78
N GLU A 157 15.43 -5.25 -4.49
CA GLU A 157 15.44 -4.20 -5.51
C GLU A 157 16.14 -2.93 -5.00
N VAL A 158 16.91 -2.30 -5.88
CA VAL A 158 17.37 -0.90 -5.72
C VAL A 158 17.05 -0.17 -7.01
N ARG A 159 16.35 0.95 -6.92
CA ARG A 159 16.02 1.81 -8.05
C ARG A 159 16.20 3.27 -7.67
N PHE A 160 16.78 4.04 -8.56
CA PHE A 160 16.91 5.50 -8.41
C PHE A 160 17.16 6.16 -9.75
N THR A 161 16.96 7.47 -9.79
CA THR A 161 17.35 8.34 -10.91
C THR A 161 18.48 9.23 -10.44
N THR A 162 19.51 9.39 -11.23
CA THR A 162 20.65 10.26 -10.92
C THR A 162 21.07 11.07 -12.12
N THR A 163 21.76 12.19 -11.87
CA THR A 163 22.44 12.93 -12.93
C THR A 163 23.66 12.16 -13.43
N ASN A 164 24.12 12.53 -14.62
CA ASN A 164 25.26 11.89 -15.27
C ASN A 164 26.57 11.92 -14.43
N ASP A 165 26.66 12.86 -13.47
CA ASP A 165 27.86 13.09 -12.67
C ASP A 165 28.18 11.95 -11.67
N MET A 166 27.21 11.12 -11.32
CA MET A 166 27.43 9.98 -10.41
C MET A 166 28.49 9.00 -10.98
N PHE A 167 28.59 8.88 -12.29
CA PHE A 167 29.53 8.00 -12.96
C PHE A 167 30.85 8.72 -13.34
N SER A 168 30.96 10.02 -13.09
CA SER A 168 32.15 10.83 -13.42
C SER A 168 33.28 10.72 -12.41
N ILE A 169 33.00 10.21 -11.21
CA ILE A 169 33.98 10.12 -10.10
C ILE A 169 35.00 8.99 -10.32
N ASP A 170 34.59 7.95 -11.01
CA ASP A 170 35.48 6.84 -11.39
C ASP A 170 35.49 6.74 -12.92
N SER A 171 36.63 7.10 -13.49
CA SER A 171 36.81 7.12 -14.95
C SER A 171 36.56 5.74 -15.60
N GLU A 172 36.83 4.66 -14.88
CA GLU A 172 36.65 3.29 -15.36
C GLU A 172 35.17 2.90 -15.38
N SER A 173 34.41 3.23 -14.31
CA SER A 173 32.97 3.01 -14.23
C SER A 173 32.21 3.85 -15.27
N LYS A 174 32.63 5.09 -15.48
CA LYS A 174 32.08 5.97 -16.51
C LYS A 174 32.28 5.41 -17.90
N TYR A 175 33.51 5.04 -18.24
CA TYR A 175 33.84 4.48 -19.54
C TYR A 175 33.07 3.17 -19.80
N SER A 176 32.96 2.31 -18.78
CA SER A 176 32.21 1.06 -18.88
C SER A 176 30.71 1.28 -19.13
N LEU A 177 30.11 2.27 -18.46
CA LEU A 177 28.71 2.63 -18.67
C LEU A 177 28.49 3.23 -20.06
N GLU A 178 29.30 4.23 -20.44
CA GLU A 178 29.22 4.88 -21.78
C GLU A 178 29.38 3.85 -22.90
N LYS A 179 30.27 2.87 -22.73
CA LYS A 179 30.46 1.76 -23.68
C LYS A 179 29.25 0.86 -23.73
N LEU A 180 28.62 0.56 -22.58
CA LEU A 180 27.44 -0.31 -22.49
C LEU A 180 26.22 0.32 -23.16
N ILE A 181 26.00 1.63 -22.99
CA ILE A 181 24.85 2.35 -23.52
C ILE A 181 25.09 2.97 -24.91
N GLY A 182 26.31 2.85 -25.45
CA GLY A 182 26.65 3.32 -26.79
C GLY A 182 26.94 4.82 -26.91
N GLY A 183 27.15 5.52 -25.79
CA GLY A 183 27.49 6.94 -25.76
C GLY A 183 27.25 7.60 -24.41
N LYS A 184 27.52 8.91 -24.33
CA LYS A 184 27.30 9.70 -23.11
C LYS A 184 25.81 10.00 -22.96
N PRO A 185 25.16 9.68 -21.79
CA PRO A 185 23.78 10.06 -21.55
C PRO A 185 23.65 11.59 -21.52
N GLU A 186 22.69 12.14 -22.24
CA GLU A 186 22.41 13.58 -22.24
C GLU A 186 21.47 14.00 -21.09
N ASN A 187 20.75 13.02 -20.53
CA ASN A 187 19.72 13.21 -19.50
C ASN A 187 20.01 12.40 -18.24
N ASP A 188 19.14 12.56 -17.24
CA ASP A 188 19.15 11.75 -16.02
C ASP A 188 19.14 10.25 -16.35
N VAL A 189 19.98 9.49 -15.65
CA VAL A 189 20.06 8.03 -15.78
C VAL A 189 19.19 7.37 -14.72
N LYS A 190 18.24 6.56 -15.16
CA LYS A 190 17.44 5.72 -14.25
C LYS A 190 18.09 4.34 -14.15
N LEU A 191 18.52 3.98 -12.95
CA LEU A 191 19.02 2.65 -12.62
C LEU A 191 17.93 1.86 -11.90
N SER A 192 17.72 0.63 -12.34
CA SER A 192 16.86 -0.34 -11.63
C SER A 192 17.57 -1.70 -11.65
N VAL A 193 17.84 -2.22 -10.47
CA VAL A 193 18.52 -3.51 -10.29
C VAL A 193 17.67 -4.38 -9.39
N GLU A 194 17.28 -5.53 -9.89
CA GLU A 194 16.58 -6.56 -9.13
C GLU A 194 17.53 -7.66 -8.69
N TYR A 195 17.36 -8.12 -7.46
CA TYR A 195 18.16 -9.16 -6.84
C TYR A 195 17.28 -10.33 -6.42
N LYS A 196 17.78 -11.54 -6.52
CA LYS A 196 17.10 -12.75 -6.03
C LYS A 196 17.31 -12.92 -4.53
N GLN A 197 16.80 -11.99 -3.72
CA GLN A 197 16.91 -11.99 -2.25
C GLN A 197 18.37 -12.17 -1.76
N GLU A 198 19.27 -11.37 -2.28
CA GLU A 198 20.68 -11.41 -1.91
C GLU A 198 20.91 -10.89 -0.48
N PRO A 199 21.85 -11.46 0.29
CA PRO A 199 22.16 -11.01 1.65
C PRO A 199 22.57 -9.53 1.68
N ILE A 200 21.94 -8.74 2.54
CA ILE A 200 22.13 -7.28 2.64
C ILE A 200 23.59 -6.91 2.94
N GLN A 201 24.35 -7.76 3.61
CA GLN A 201 25.74 -7.50 3.99
C GLN A 201 26.64 -7.14 2.81
N ARG A 202 26.34 -7.71 1.63
CA ARG A 202 27.08 -7.43 0.39
C ARG A 202 26.85 -6.00 -0.12
N PHE A 203 25.76 -5.39 0.27
CA PHE A 203 25.30 -4.10 -0.26
C PHE A 203 25.38 -2.95 0.74
N LYS A 204 25.68 -3.22 2.02
CA LYS A 204 25.73 -2.19 3.08
C LYS A 204 26.63 -1.02 2.73
N SER A 205 27.80 -1.27 2.17
CA SER A 205 28.74 -0.21 1.75
C SER A 205 28.18 0.61 0.59
N PHE A 206 27.58 -0.06 -0.41
CA PHE A 206 26.94 0.58 -1.54
C PHE A 206 25.75 1.46 -1.09
N LEU A 207 24.86 0.94 -0.25
CA LEU A 207 23.71 1.70 0.26
C LEU A 207 24.15 2.90 1.11
N LYS A 208 25.18 2.74 1.94
CA LYS A 208 25.77 3.85 2.70
C LYS A 208 26.37 4.92 1.77
N LYS A 209 27.03 4.51 0.68
CA LYS A 209 27.58 5.42 -0.32
C LYS A 209 26.46 6.17 -1.05
N LEU A 210 25.43 5.47 -1.55
CA LEU A 210 24.27 6.10 -2.19
C LEU A 210 23.64 7.18 -1.32
N ARG A 211 23.50 6.91 -0.03
CA ARG A 211 22.95 7.86 0.92
C ARG A 211 23.86 9.07 1.14
N LYS A 212 25.14 8.83 1.44
CA LYS A 212 26.10 9.91 1.71
C LYS A 212 26.26 10.86 0.53
N GLU A 213 26.17 10.32 -0.68
CA GLU A 213 26.34 11.08 -1.92
C GLU A 213 25.01 11.50 -2.56
N ARG A 214 23.88 11.33 -1.86
CA ARG A 214 22.54 11.58 -2.39
C ARG A 214 22.36 13.00 -2.93
N GLU A 215 22.85 13.99 -2.18
CA GLU A 215 22.78 15.39 -2.58
C GLU A 215 23.75 15.71 -3.72
N ASN A 216 24.98 15.21 -3.61
CA ASN A 216 26.03 15.44 -4.62
C ASN A 216 25.65 14.89 -5.99
N PHE A 217 25.00 13.71 -6.03
CA PHE A 217 24.58 13.05 -7.28
C PHE A 217 23.15 13.34 -7.67
N GLN A 218 22.46 14.22 -6.95
CA GLN A 218 21.05 14.56 -7.19
C GLN A 218 20.18 13.31 -7.35
N ILE A 219 20.38 12.32 -6.48
CA ILE A 219 19.62 11.07 -6.50
C ILE A 219 18.15 11.36 -6.18
N LYS A 220 17.29 11.03 -7.14
CA LYS A 220 15.82 11.19 -7.06
C LYS A 220 15.13 9.83 -7.13
N GLY A 221 13.96 9.73 -6.50
CA GLY A 221 13.12 8.53 -6.59
C GLY A 221 13.81 7.26 -6.09
N LEU A 222 14.66 7.39 -5.05
CA LEU A 222 15.31 6.23 -4.43
C LEU A 222 14.28 5.26 -3.89
N LEU A 223 14.33 4.03 -4.39
CA LEU A 223 13.54 2.91 -3.88
C LEU A 223 14.51 1.80 -3.49
N ILE A 224 14.37 1.31 -2.27
CA ILE A 224 15.08 0.13 -1.78
C ILE A 224 14.04 -0.85 -1.26
N ARG A 225 14.06 -2.07 -1.76
CA ARG A 225 13.15 -3.15 -1.35
C ARG A 225 13.95 -4.34 -0.85
N GLY A 226 13.49 -4.93 0.22
CA GLY A 226 14.11 -6.11 0.79
C GLY A 226 13.21 -6.80 1.80
N THR A 227 13.71 -7.84 2.44
CA THR A 227 12.98 -8.60 3.44
C THR A 227 13.77 -8.57 4.76
N ASP A 228 13.09 -8.40 5.87
CA ASP A 228 13.70 -8.48 7.20
C ASP A 228 13.80 -9.93 7.70
N SER A 229 14.33 -10.09 8.92
CA SER A 229 14.50 -11.41 9.55
C SER A 229 13.19 -12.13 9.86
N ALA A 230 12.10 -11.38 10.04
CA ALA A 230 10.77 -11.90 10.32
C ALA A 230 9.97 -12.24 9.04
N GLY A 231 10.52 -11.91 7.87
CA GLY A 231 9.90 -12.19 6.58
C GLY A 231 9.00 -11.08 6.04
N PHE A 232 8.98 -9.90 6.68
CA PHE A 232 8.27 -8.76 6.13
C PHE A 232 9.01 -8.17 4.94
N GLU A 233 8.28 -7.84 3.89
CA GLU A 233 8.79 -6.96 2.85
C GLU A 233 8.88 -5.55 3.39
N ARG A 234 10.06 -4.95 3.28
CA ARG A 234 10.33 -3.56 3.64
C ARG A 234 10.68 -2.77 2.39
N VAL A 235 10.08 -1.59 2.27
CA VAL A 235 10.27 -0.69 1.14
C VAL A 235 10.58 0.70 1.65
N LEU A 236 11.72 1.24 1.24
CA LEU A 236 12.01 2.68 1.30
C LEU A 236 11.63 3.25 -0.07
N ASN A 237 10.77 4.25 -0.10
CA ASN A 237 10.39 4.97 -1.31
C ASN A 237 10.27 6.46 -0.99
N GLN A 238 11.14 7.29 -1.56
CA GLN A 238 11.09 8.75 -1.41
C GLN A 238 10.94 9.24 0.04
N ASP A 239 11.70 8.64 0.97
CA ASP A 239 11.67 8.94 2.40
C ASP A 239 10.48 8.35 3.19
N GLU A 240 9.62 7.57 2.54
CA GLU A 240 8.57 6.80 3.20
C GLU A 240 9.00 5.35 3.43
N PHE A 241 8.86 4.90 4.67
CA PHE A 241 9.15 3.53 5.07
C PHE A 241 7.86 2.74 5.16
N ILE A 242 7.68 1.77 4.26
CA ILE A 242 6.48 0.96 4.20
C ILE A 242 6.82 -0.47 4.63
N LYS A 243 6.13 -0.94 5.65
CA LYS A 243 6.15 -2.34 6.09
C LYS A 243 4.92 -3.04 5.51
N LYS A 244 5.06 -4.28 5.05
CA LYS A 244 3.98 -4.99 4.37
C LYS A 244 3.83 -6.42 4.88
N ILE A 245 2.58 -6.87 4.94
CA ILE A 245 2.19 -8.27 5.16
C ILE A 245 1.60 -8.80 3.86
N LYS A 246 2.04 -9.99 3.44
CA LYS A 246 1.51 -10.67 2.25
C LYS A 246 0.69 -11.88 2.67
N LEU A 247 -0.60 -11.84 2.38
CA LEU A 247 -1.47 -13.00 2.44
C LEU A 247 -1.35 -13.77 1.12
N LYS A 248 -1.01 -15.05 1.20
CA LYS A 248 -0.86 -15.92 0.03
C LYS A 248 -2.06 -16.85 -0.11
N ASP A 249 -2.29 -17.31 -1.34
CA ASP A 249 -3.24 -18.36 -1.68
C ASP A 249 -4.65 -18.08 -1.12
N ILE A 250 -5.18 -16.87 -1.41
CA ILE A 250 -6.50 -16.46 -0.97
C ILE A 250 -7.53 -16.90 -2.01
N ASP A 251 -8.56 -17.59 -1.53
CA ASP A 251 -9.67 -18.02 -2.36
C ASP A 251 -10.72 -16.92 -2.52
N LYS A 252 -11.28 -16.83 -3.70
CA LYS A 252 -12.43 -15.98 -4.01
C LYS A 252 -13.70 -16.83 -3.97
N GLU A 253 -14.80 -16.21 -3.65
CA GLU A 253 -16.13 -16.77 -3.80
C GLU A 253 -16.49 -16.93 -5.30
N GLU A 254 -17.57 -17.65 -5.58
CA GLU A 254 -18.06 -17.88 -6.97
C GLU A 254 -18.31 -16.58 -7.75
N ASN A 255 -18.68 -15.51 -7.06
CA ASN A 255 -18.90 -14.18 -7.64
C ASN A 255 -17.58 -13.43 -7.97
N GLY A 256 -16.41 -14.06 -7.74
CA GLY A 256 -15.09 -13.49 -7.97
C GLY A 256 -14.60 -12.53 -6.88
N LYS A 257 -15.34 -12.35 -5.79
CA LYS A 257 -15.01 -11.47 -4.66
C LYS A 257 -14.38 -12.24 -3.50
N PHE A 258 -13.80 -11.49 -2.58
CA PHE A 258 -13.28 -12.04 -1.32
C PHE A 258 -14.33 -11.87 -0.20
N SER A 259 -14.49 -12.89 0.63
CA SER A 259 -15.33 -12.81 1.82
C SER A 259 -14.67 -11.93 2.89
N LEU A 260 -15.49 -11.08 3.53
CA LEU A 260 -15.06 -10.24 4.65
C LEU A 260 -14.46 -11.09 5.78
N GLU A 261 -15.19 -12.11 6.21
CA GLU A 261 -14.79 -12.97 7.34
C GLU A 261 -13.51 -13.74 7.03
N TYR A 262 -13.36 -14.23 5.80
CA TYR A 262 -12.18 -14.96 5.38
C TYR A 262 -10.93 -14.07 5.38
N ILE A 263 -11.00 -12.87 4.79
CA ILE A 263 -9.86 -11.95 4.77
C ILE A 263 -9.53 -11.48 6.18
N LEU A 264 -10.54 -11.14 6.99
CA LEU A 264 -10.34 -10.75 8.39
C LEU A 264 -9.61 -11.85 9.18
N LYS A 265 -10.07 -13.09 9.09
CA LYS A 265 -9.42 -14.22 9.77
C LYS A 265 -7.96 -14.39 9.34
N LYS A 266 -7.68 -14.28 8.04
CA LYS A 266 -6.33 -14.41 7.49
C LYS A 266 -5.41 -13.29 7.97
N ILE A 267 -5.84 -12.02 7.90
CA ILE A 267 -4.99 -10.89 8.33
C ILE A 267 -4.74 -10.93 9.85
N LEU A 268 -5.74 -11.23 10.67
CA LEU A 268 -5.56 -11.36 12.12
C LEU A 268 -4.58 -12.48 12.48
N SER A 269 -4.68 -13.63 11.83
CA SER A 269 -3.73 -14.74 12.03
C SER A 269 -2.30 -14.34 11.68
N GLU A 270 -2.09 -13.56 10.61
CA GLU A 270 -0.76 -13.07 10.25
C GLU A 270 -0.25 -11.98 11.21
N ILE A 271 -1.12 -11.09 11.67
CA ILE A 271 -0.78 -10.09 12.69
C ILE A 271 -0.33 -10.78 13.99
N GLU A 272 -1.05 -11.80 14.44
CA GLU A 272 -0.70 -12.57 15.65
C GLU A 272 0.63 -13.30 15.48
N ARG A 273 0.83 -13.99 14.35
CA ARG A 273 2.08 -14.70 14.03
C ARG A 273 3.31 -13.77 14.04
N LEU A 274 3.10 -12.50 13.71
CA LEU A 274 4.16 -11.50 13.54
C LEU A 274 4.18 -10.48 14.68
N SER A 275 3.43 -10.72 15.77
CA SER A 275 3.17 -9.73 16.84
C SER A 275 4.44 -9.13 17.44
N ASP A 276 5.46 -9.95 17.71
CA ASP A 276 6.72 -9.51 18.32
C ASP A 276 7.55 -8.57 17.43
N ASP A 277 7.34 -8.65 16.13
CA ASP A 277 8.07 -7.89 15.11
C ASP A 277 7.30 -6.67 14.60
N LEU A 278 6.00 -6.58 14.88
CA LEU A 278 5.17 -5.45 14.45
C LEU A 278 5.43 -4.18 15.26
N VAL A 279 5.74 -4.32 16.54
CA VAL A 279 5.84 -3.22 17.51
C VAL A 279 7.29 -2.69 17.62
N LYS A 280 8.26 -3.41 17.07
CA LYS A 280 9.67 -3.03 17.00
C LYS A 280 9.92 -2.33 15.67
#